data_dc3cd65be7c07fb11780108b2bf13e0a
#
_entry.id   dc3cd65be7c07fb11780108b2bf13e0a
#
_cell.length_a   1.000
_cell.length_b   1.000
_cell.length_c   1.000
_cell.angle_alpha   90.00
_cell.angle_beta   90.00
_cell.angle_gamma   90.00
#
_symmetry.space_group_name_H-M   'P 1'
#
loop_
_entity.id
_entity.type
_entity.pdbx_description
1 polymer ?
#
loop_
_entity_poly.entity_id
_entity_poly.type
_entity_poly.pdbx_seq_one_letter_code
_entity_poly.pdbx_strand_id
1 'polypeptide(L)'
;MDSEKIKRMLDACYMAKRIRELLPKLPDGVSPAYIQYLDVIHTLQKTKEYVKVSDISDALNLPRPGVTRTVKAMEEKGYLKKISSDEDGRVTYIAITKSGEELSDKY
;
A
#
# COMPACT_ATOMS: atom_id res chain seq x y z
N MET A 1 32.85 9.25 -3.02
CA MET A 1 31.98 8.17 -3.43
C MET A 1 32.67 7.33 -4.50
N ASP A 2 32.73 6.05 -4.28
CA ASP A 2 33.39 5.10 -5.17
C ASP A 2 32.62 4.97 -6.47
N SER A 3 33.30 5.00 -7.63
CA SER A 3 32.68 4.86 -8.95
C SER A 3 31.97 3.51 -9.12
N GLU A 4 32.46 2.47 -8.46
CA GLU A 4 31.85 1.16 -8.46
C GLU A 4 30.50 1.13 -7.73
N LYS A 5 30.37 1.87 -6.63
CA LYS A 5 29.10 2.02 -5.90
C LYS A 5 28.06 2.76 -6.75
N ILE A 6 28.50 3.80 -7.46
CA ILE A 6 27.62 4.56 -8.37
C ILE A 6 27.12 3.65 -9.48
N LYS A 7 27.99 2.82 -10.07
CA LYS A 7 27.60 1.85 -11.09
C LYS A 7 26.55 0.87 -10.58
N ARG A 8 26.73 0.32 -9.38
CA ARG A 8 25.77 -0.60 -8.77
C ARG A 8 24.41 0.04 -8.53
N MET A 9 24.41 1.29 -8.09
CA MET A 9 23.17 2.04 -7.88
C MET A 9 22.43 2.28 -9.20
N LEU A 10 23.15 2.65 -10.25
CA LEU A 10 22.57 2.86 -11.58
C LEU A 10 22.03 1.57 -12.16
N ASP A 11 22.76 0.46 -12.01
CA ASP A 11 22.31 -0.86 -12.46
C ASP A 11 21.04 -1.30 -11.73
N ALA A 12 20.99 -1.09 -10.42
CA ALA A 12 19.80 -1.41 -9.62
C ALA A 12 18.59 -0.60 -10.07
N CYS A 13 18.77 0.70 -10.34
CA CYS A 13 17.71 1.57 -10.84
C CYS A 13 17.22 1.15 -12.22
N TYR A 14 18.14 0.78 -13.10
CA TYR A 14 17.83 0.30 -14.44
C TYR A 14 17.05 -1.01 -14.40
N MET A 15 17.47 -1.95 -13.57
CA MET A 15 16.78 -3.24 -13.40
C MET A 15 15.39 -3.06 -12.82
N ALA A 16 15.23 -2.18 -11.83
CA ALA A 16 13.93 -1.87 -11.26
C ALA A 16 12.98 -1.29 -12.31
N LYS A 17 13.46 -0.38 -13.14
CA LYS A 17 12.67 0.20 -14.22
C LYS A 17 12.26 -0.86 -15.24
N ARG A 18 13.17 -1.75 -15.61
CA ARG A 18 12.90 -2.83 -16.57
C ARG A 18 11.87 -3.83 -16.05
N ILE A 19 11.98 -4.19 -14.78
CA ILE A 19 11.01 -5.07 -14.13
C ILE A 19 9.62 -4.41 -14.14
N ARG A 20 9.55 -3.11 -13.85
CA ARG A 20 8.30 -2.35 -13.88
C ARG A 20 7.66 -2.36 -15.26
N GLU A 21 8.45 -2.27 -16.33
CA GLU A 21 7.95 -2.31 -17.70
C GLU A 21 7.43 -3.68 -18.11
N LEU A 22 7.95 -4.74 -17.50
CA LEU A 22 7.55 -6.12 -17.77
C LEU A 22 6.34 -6.58 -16.95
N LEU A 23 5.94 -5.82 -15.92
CA LEU A 23 4.79 -6.17 -15.10
C LEU A 23 3.48 -6.01 -15.89
N PRO A 24 2.47 -6.83 -15.57
CA PRO A 24 1.14 -6.67 -16.18
C PRO A 24 0.61 -5.26 -15.95
N LYS A 25 -0.09 -4.74 -16.94
CA LYS A 25 -0.72 -3.43 -16.85
C LYS A 25 -1.80 -3.47 -15.76
N LEU A 26 -1.77 -2.51 -14.86
CA LEU A 26 -2.79 -2.37 -13.84
C LEU A 26 -4.11 -1.92 -14.46
N PRO A 27 -5.26 -2.30 -13.87
CA PRO A 27 -6.56 -1.81 -14.31
C PRO A 27 -6.62 -0.29 -14.27
N ASP A 28 -7.47 0.30 -15.10
CA ASP A 28 -7.69 1.73 -15.13
C ASP A 28 -8.12 2.24 -13.75
N GLY A 29 -7.50 3.33 -13.32
CA GLY A 29 -7.78 3.93 -12.01
C GLY A 29 -7.07 3.27 -10.84
N VAL A 30 -6.23 2.26 -11.10
CA VAL A 30 -5.43 1.60 -10.05
C VAL A 30 -4.00 2.11 -10.12
N SER A 31 -3.55 2.72 -9.04
CA SER A 31 -2.17 3.17 -8.88
C SER A 31 -1.30 2.03 -8.35
N PRO A 32 -0.01 1.94 -8.74
CA PRO A 32 0.92 1.00 -8.12
C PRO A 32 0.99 1.14 -6.59
N ALA A 33 0.76 2.34 -6.06
CA ALA A 33 0.69 2.57 -4.62
C ALA A 33 -0.40 1.74 -3.94
N TYR A 34 -1.51 1.48 -4.61
CA TYR A 34 -2.61 0.68 -4.05
C TYR A 34 -2.15 -0.73 -3.74
N ILE A 35 -1.37 -1.34 -4.64
CA ILE A 35 -0.82 -2.68 -4.43
C ILE A 35 0.11 -2.69 -3.21
N GLN A 36 0.96 -1.68 -3.10
CA GLN A 36 1.87 -1.52 -1.97
C GLN A 36 1.10 -1.38 -0.65
N TYR A 37 0.04 -0.60 -0.64
CA TYR A 37 -0.80 -0.41 0.54
C TYR A 37 -1.49 -1.71 0.95
N LEU A 38 -2.03 -2.47 -0.01
CA LEU A 38 -2.66 -3.75 0.28
C LEU A 38 -1.66 -4.73 0.90
N ASP A 39 -0.44 -4.79 0.37
CA ASP A 39 0.62 -5.64 0.88
C ASP A 39 1.01 -5.25 2.32
N VAL A 40 1.16 -3.96 2.59
CA VAL A 40 1.47 -3.47 3.93
C VAL A 40 0.35 -3.80 4.92
N ILE A 41 -0.91 -3.61 4.52
CA ILE A 41 -2.05 -3.93 5.38
C ILE A 41 -2.08 -5.42 5.70
N HIS A 42 -1.86 -6.29 4.71
CA HIS A 42 -1.76 -7.74 4.93
C HIS A 42 -0.67 -8.08 5.94
N THR A 43 0.50 -7.46 5.80
CA THR A 43 1.62 -7.69 6.71
C THR A 43 1.30 -7.25 8.13
N LEU A 44 0.69 -6.08 8.28
CA LEU A 44 0.30 -5.54 9.58
C LEU A 44 -0.79 -6.40 10.25
N GLN A 45 -1.71 -6.96 9.48
CA GLN A 45 -2.77 -7.83 10.00
C GLN A 45 -2.24 -9.10 10.64
N LYS A 46 -1.04 -9.52 10.31
CA LYS A 46 -0.42 -10.70 10.91
C LYS A 46 -0.03 -10.49 12.37
N THR A 47 0.21 -9.24 12.76
CA THR A 47 0.68 -8.90 14.12
C THR A 47 -0.25 -7.96 14.87
N LYS A 48 -1.17 -7.31 14.19
CA LYS A 48 -2.11 -6.35 14.77
C LYS A 48 -3.55 -6.77 14.53
N GLU A 49 -4.36 -6.70 15.55
CA GLU A 49 -5.80 -6.94 15.44
C GLU A 49 -6.49 -5.86 14.60
N TYR A 50 -6.06 -4.61 14.79
CA TYR A 50 -6.61 -3.45 14.09
C TYR A 50 -5.50 -2.68 13.39
N VAL A 51 -5.68 -2.40 12.10
CA VAL A 51 -4.74 -1.60 11.31
C VAL A 51 -5.33 -0.20 11.14
N LYS A 52 -4.60 0.80 11.61
CA LYS A 52 -5.00 2.21 11.50
C LYS A 52 -4.18 2.91 10.42
N VAL A 53 -4.66 4.08 9.97
CA VAL A 53 -3.92 4.91 9.00
C VAL A 53 -2.52 5.23 9.53
N SER A 54 -2.39 5.52 10.83
CA SER A 54 -1.09 5.79 11.44
C SER A 54 -0.12 4.60 11.32
N ASP A 55 -0.63 3.37 11.43
CA ASP A 55 0.20 2.17 11.28
C ASP A 55 0.75 2.04 9.86
N ILE A 56 -0.08 2.35 8.86
CA ILE A 56 0.34 2.34 7.45
C ILE A 56 1.39 3.43 7.20
N SER A 57 1.13 4.64 7.70
CA SER A 57 2.05 5.77 7.60
C SER A 57 3.42 5.44 8.18
N ASP A 58 3.43 4.85 9.37
CA ASP A 58 4.68 4.46 10.04
C ASP A 58 5.41 3.35 9.28
N ALA A 59 4.68 2.34 8.82
CA ALA A 59 5.27 1.20 8.09
C ALA A 59 5.89 1.62 6.76
N LEU A 60 5.24 2.54 6.05
CA LEU A 60 5.72 3.04 4.75
C LEU A 60 6.64 4.24 4.87
N ASN A 61 6.79 4.78 6.07
CA ASN A 61 7.55 6.01 6.32
C ASN A 61 7.11 7.16 5.41
N LEU A 62 5.80 7.36 5.33
CA LEU A 62 5.18 8.40 4.52
C LEU A 62 4.41 9.38 5.40
N PRO A 63 4.28 10.66 4.96
CA PRO A 63 3.48 11.63 5.71
C PRO A 63 2.01 11.20 5.80
N ARG A 64 1.43 11.36 6.98
CA ARG A 64 0.06 10.95 7.26
C ARG A 64 -1.00 11.55 6.32
N PRO A 65 -0.92 12.84 5.91
CA PRO A 65 -1.90 13.39 4.97
C PRO A 65 -1.96 12.69 3.62
N GLY A 66 -0.81 12.29 3.09
CA GLY A 66 -0.73 11.53 1.84
C GLY A 66 -1.33 10.14 1.97
N VAL A 67 -1.03 9.46 3.08
CA VAL A 67 -1.59 8.13 3.37
C VAL A 67 -3.11 8.21 3.52
N THR A 68 -3.61 9.20 4.24
CA THR A 68 -5.04 9.41 4.42
C THR A 68 -5.76 9.60 3.08
N ARG A 69 -5.18 10.38 2.18
CA ARG A 69 -5.76 10.61 0.85
C ARG A 69 -5.79 9.34 0.01
N THR A 70 -4.71 8.56 0.04
CA THR A 70 -4.64 7.30 -0.71
C THR A 70 -5.63 6.28 -0.17
N VAL A 71 -5.71 6.13 1.16
CA VAL A 71 -6.68 5.23 1.80
C VAL A 71 -8.10 5.62 1.43
N LYS A 72 -8.41 6.92 1.46
CA LYS A 72 -9.73 7.43 1.07
C LYS A 72 -10.06 7.10 -0.38
N ALA A 73 -9.09 7.28 -1.29
CA ALA A 73 -9.28 6.95 -2.71
C ALA A 73 -9.53 5.45 -2.89
N MET A 74 -8.79 4.61 -2.19
CA MET A 74 -8.98 3.14 -2.24
C MET A 74 -10.33 2.74 -1.66
N GLU A 75 -10.79 3.41 -0.61
CA GLU A 75 -12.11 3.19 -0.03
C GLU A 75 -13.21 3.55 -1.01
N GLU A 76 -13.10 4.69 -1.68
CA GLU A 76 -14.06 5.14 -2.69
C GLU A 76 -14.14 4.18 -3.87
N LYS A 77 -13.04 3.52 -4.21
CA LYS A 77 -12.99 2.51 -5.28
C LYS A 77 -13.38 1.11 -4.81
N GLY A 78 -13.66 0.95 -3.54
CA GLY A 78 -14.14 -0.30 -2.99
C GLY A 78 -13.07 -1.33 -2.63
N TYR A 79 -11.80 -0.94 -2.57
CA TYR A 79 -10.70 -1.84 -2.20
C TYR A 79 -10.46 -1.93 -0.70
N LEU A 80 -10.81 -0.87 0.02
CA LEU A 80 -10.69 -0.80 1.47
C LEU A 80 -12.01 -0.35 2.07
N LYS A 81 -12.20 -0.66 3.35
CA LYS A 81 -13.34 -0.15 4.13
C LYS A 81 -12.85 0.30 5.49
N LYS A 82 -13.53 1.29 6.05
CA LYS A 82 -13.29 1.74 7.41
C LYS A 82 -14.31 1.08 8.34
N ILE A 83 -13.83 0.59 9.46
CA ILE A 83 -14.66 -0.04 10.46
C ILE A 83 -14.45 0.71 11.77
N SER A 84 -15.53 1.13 12.42
CA SER A 84 -15.46 1.78 13.72
C SER A 84 -15.53 0.74 14.81
N SER A 85 -14.75 0.95 15.88
CA SER A 85 -14.83 0.11 17.07
C SER A 85 -16.21 0.25 17.73
N ASP A 86 -16.78 -0.88 18.14
CA ASP A 86 -18.15 -0.93 18.64
C ASP A 86 -18.37 -0.27 20.01
N GLU A 87 -17.34 -0.12 20.83
CA GLU A 87 -17.53 0.30 22.21
C GLU A 87 -17.69 1.80 22.40
N ASP A 88 -16.97 2.64 21.62
CA ASP A 88 -17.11 4.10 21.78
C ASP A 88 -16.99 4.89 20.48
N GLY A 89 -16.82 4.23 19.36
CA GLY A 89 -16.72 4.87 18.05
C GLY A 89 -15.47 5.73 17.83
N ARG A 90 -14.52 5.70 18.78
CA ARG A 90 -13.31 6.53 18.70
C ARG A 90 -12.20 5.92 17.87
N VAL A 91 -12.19 4.60 17.76
CA VAL A 91 -11.16 3.88 17.03
C VAL A 91 -11.71 3.48 15.67
N THR A 92 -11.07 3.99 14.61
CA THR A 92 -11.38 3.60 13.24
C THR A 92 -10.20 2.81 12.70
N TYR A 93 -10.46 1.65 12.17
CA TYR A 93 -9.43 0.83 11.54
C TYR A 93 -9.80 0.48 10.11
N ILE A 94 -8.78 0.03 9.35
CA ILE A 94 -8.88 -0.24 7.93
C ILE A 94 -8.93 -1.75 7.71
N ALA A 95 -9.84 -2.19 6.84
CA ALA A 95 -9.91 -3.59 6.43
C ALA A 95 -9.92 -3.66 4.91
N ILE A 96 -9.38 -4.77 4.37
CA ILE A 96 -9.37 -5.03 2.94
C ILE A 96 -10.70 -5.66 2.56
N THR A 97 -11.34 -5.15 1.51
CA THR A 97 -12.59 -5.71 0.98
C THR A 97 -12.28 -6.92 0.10
N LYS A 98 -13.33 -7.64 -0.31
CA LYS A 98 -13.19 -8.74 -1.27
C LYS A 98 -12.54 -8.27 -2.57
N SER A 99 -12.95 -7.10 -3.07
CA SER A 99 -12.34 -6.50 -4.27
C SER A 99 -10.86 -6.19 -4.07
N GLY A 100 -10.49 -5.71 -2.88
CA GLY A 100 -9.10 -5.47 -2.51
C GLY A 100 -8.29 -6.76 -2.47
N GLU A 101 -8.84 -7.83 -1.90
CA GLU A 101 -8.19 -9.15 -1.88
C GLU A 101 -7.98 -9.69 -3.29
N GLU A 102 -8.96 -9.56 -4.16
CA GLU A 102 -8.86 -9.99 -5.55
C GLU A 102 -7.78 -9.22 -6.30
N LEU A 103 -7.69 -7.91 -6.07
CA LEU A 103 -6.65 -7.08 -6.66
C LEU A 103 -5.26 -7.50 -6.16
N SER A 104 -5.12 -7.74 -4.87
CA SER A 104 -3.86 -8.18 -4.27
C SER A 104 -3.40 -9.52 -4.81
N ASP A 105 -4.30 -10.48 -4.96
CA ASP A 105 -4.00 -11.82 -5.47
C ASP A 105 -3.56 -11.78 -6.94
N LYS A 106 -4.09 -10.84 -7.72
CA LYS A 106 -3.79 -10.72 -9.14
C LYS A 106 -2.42 -10.07 -9.41
N TYR A 107 -1.98 -9.22 -8.53
CA TYR A 107 -0.74 -8.46 -8.66
C TYR A 107 0.11 -8.57 -7.40
#